data_ffe4ca6cc091fd27a730f7e10bd8717b
#
_entry.id   ffe4ca6cc091fd27a730f7e10bd8717b
#
_cell.length_a   1.000
_cell.length_b   1.000
_cell.length_c   1.000
_cell.angle_alpha   90.00
_cell.angle_beta   90.00
_cell.angle_gamma   90.00
#
_symmetry.space_group_name_H-M   'P 1'
#
loop_
_entity.id
_entity.type
_entity.pdbx_description
1 polymer ?
#
loop_
_entity_poly.entity_id
_entity_poly.type
_entity_poly.pdbx_seq_one_letter_code
_entity_poly.pdbx_strand_id
1 'polypeptide(L)'
;MLCLSRGEIWMRQAYVDIKKPAELEVMYNLLKDADVFAENFRHMGEHGLSPETVAAKRPGIVYVSAHGVSHHGAWAERGAFDPLAIPMTGLAALEGTLDAPRYPPYGLLNDVISGIFGTLGAYAALIRRAREGGSYHVKVSLCRCSMWYGTLGFLDRGDTKRDGEQYKLIDPDMFEAETPLGLLRRPAPCVEFSETKGYWADPVLRYRGSDKPEWRK
;
A
#
# COMPACT_ATOMS: atom_id res chain seq x y z
N MET A 1 -12.60 7.18 -9.13
CA MET A 1 -13.35 5.93 -8.98
C MET A 1 -12.51 4.66 -9.25
N LEU A 2 -11.56 4.66 -10.15
CA LEU A 2 -10.69 3.49 -10.46
C LEU A 2 -9.70 3.08 -9.36
N CYS A 3 -9.27 3.98 -8.48
CA CYS A 3 -8.33 3.65 -7.39
C CYS A 3 -8.96 2.85 -6.24
N LEU A 4 -10.24 3.02 -5.99
CA LEU A 4 -10.93 2.39 -4.85
C LEU A 4 -11.17 0.90 -5.07
N SER A 5 -11.31 0.46 -6.32
CA SER A 5 -11.60 -0.95 -6.65
C SER A 5 -10.37 -1.87 -6.66
N ARG A 6 -9.15 -1.33 -6.70
CA ARG A 6 -7.93 -2.16 -6.78
C ARG A 6 -7.45 -2.69 -5.44
N GLY A 7 -7.66 -1.94 -4.35
CA GLY A 7 -7.18 -2.30 -3.03
C GLY A 7 -8.23 -2.93 -2.12
N GLU A 8 -9.51 -2.80 -2.45
CA GLU A 8 -10.61 -3.17 -1.55
C GLU A 8 -11.28 -4.51 -1.89
N ILE A 9 -10.91 -5.09 -3.02
CA ILE A 9 -11.36 -6.43 -3.40
C ILE A 9 -10.73 -7.43 -2.43
N TRP A 10 -11.58 -8.29 -1.82
CA TRP A 10 -11.19 -9.39 -0.92
C TRP A 10 -10.92 -9.02 0.53
N MET A 11 -10.90 -7.75 0.88
CA MET A 11 -10.76 -7.32 2.27
C MET A 11 -12.12 -7.15 2.93
N ARG A 12 -12.21 -7.49 4.20
CA ARG A 12 -13.32 -7.04 5.04
C ARG A 12 -13.13 -5.57 5.36
N GLN A 13 -14.22 -4.84 5.38
CA GLN A 13 -14.20 -3.40 5.55
C GLN A 13 -15.17 -2.98 6.65
N ALA A 14 -14.61 -2.57 7.78
CA ALA A 14 -15.35 -2.04 8.91
C ALA A 14 -14.93 -0.59 9.20
N TYR A 15 -15.87 0.21 9.68
CA TYR A 15 -15.55 1.52 10.25
C TYR A 15 -15.28 1.39 11.73
N VAL A 16 -14.19 2.02 12.18
CA VAL A 16 -13.83 2.14 13.60
C VAL A 16 -13.34 3.55 13.83
N ASP A 17 -14.02 4.30 14.71
CA ASP A 17 -13.59 5.64 15.11
C ASP A 17 -12.61 5.55 16.28
N ILE A 18 -11.33 5.49 15.98
CA ILE A 18 -10.27 5.35 16.98
C ILE A 18 -10.16 6.53 17.97
N LYS A 19 -10.90 7.63 17.75
CA LYS A 19 -10.99 8.75 18.69
C LYS A 19 -11.97 8.45 19.83
N LYS A 20 -12.82 7.46 19.69
CA LYS A 20 -13.74 7.01 20.72
C LYS A 20 -13.14 5.86 21.51
N PRO A 21 -13.00 5.96 22.85
CA PRO A 21 -12.37 4.91 23.65
C PRO A 21 -12.98 3.52 23.44
N ALA A 22 -14.30 3.42 23.36
CA ALA A 22 -14.98 2.14 23.15
C ALA A 22 -14.63 1.50 21.78
N GLU A 23 -14.50 2.31 20.73
CA GLU A 23 -14.14 1.82 19.40
C GLU A 23 -12.64 1.54 19.29
N LEU A 24 -11.80 2.28 20.03
CA LEU A 24 -10.36 1.96 20.15
C LEU A 24 -10.15 0.60 20.81
N GLU A 25 -10.97 0.23 21.82
CA GLU A 25 -10.93 -1.11 22.40
C GLU A 25 -11.31 -2.21 21.40
N VAL A 26 -12.22 -1.94 20.45
CA VAL A 26 -12.48 -2.87 19.35
C VAL A 26 -11.22 -3.08 18.50
N MET A 27 -10.48 -2.01 18.19
CA MET A 27 -9.21 -2.11 17.47
C MET A 27 -8.18 -2.94 18.27
N TYR A 28 -8.05 -2.71 19.58
CA TYR A 28 -7.15 -3.50 20.41
C TYR A 28 -7.56 -4.98 20.48
N ASN A 29 -8.86 -5.29 20.44
CA ASN A 29 -9.32 -6.67 20.38
C ASN A 29 -8.96 -7.34 19.05
N LEU A 30 -9.06 -6.62 17.93
CA LEU A 30 -8.59 -7.12 16.63
C LEU A 30 -7.07 -7.37 16.61
N LEU A 31 -6.29 -6.52 17.28
CA LEU A 31 -4.84 -6.68 17.36
C LEU A 31 -4.41 -7.99 18.04
N LYS A 32 -5.19 -8.54 18.97
CA LYS A 32 -4.82 -9.76 19.70
C LYS A 32 -4.50 -10.95 18.79
N ASP A 33 -5.20 -11.03 17.67
CA ASP A 33 -5.07 -12.15 16.70
C ASP A 33 -4.38 -11.70 15.40
N ALA A 34 -3.88 -10.44 15.35
CA ALA A 34 -3.18 -9.93 14.19
C ALA A 34 -1.70 -10.34 14.18
N ASP A 35 -1.18 -10.67 13.03
CA ASP A 35 0.25 -10.83 12.78
C ASP A 35 0.92 -9.54 12.30
N VAL A 36 0.18 -8.75 11.52
CA VAL A 36 0.64 -7.50 10.94
C VAL A 36 -0.39 -6.41 11.20
N PHE A 37 0.06 -5.25 11.64
CA PHE A 37 -0.71 -4.01 11.67
C PHE A 37 -0.09 -3.03 10.69
N ALA A 38 -0.85 -2.59 9.70
CA ALA A 38 -0.37 -1.65 8.69
C ALA A 38 -1.20 -0.37 8.70
N GLU A 39 -0.53 0.76 8.57
CA GLU A 39 -1.17 2.07 8.54
C GLU A 39 -0.45 3.05 7.59
N ASN A 40 -1.17 4.05 7.12
CA ASN A 40 -0.67 5.15 6.31
C ASN A 40 -1.19 6.53 6.79
N PHE A 41 -1.55 6.60 8.07
CA PHE A 41 -2.05 7.82 8.69
C PHE A 41 -0.95 8.56 9.45
N ARG A 42 -1.10 9.86 9.58
CA ARG A 42 -0.25 10.65 10.45
C ARG A 42 -0.79 10.60 11.89
N HIS A 43 0.12 10.74 12.85
CA HIS A 43 -0.23 10.92 14.27
C HIS A 43 -0.96 9.73 14.91
N MET A 44 -0.76 8.51 14.42
CA MET A 44 -1.38 7.31 15.01
C MET A 44 -1.02 7.15 16.50
N GLY A 45 0.15 7.63 16.92
CA GLY A 45 0.55 7.63 18.34
C GLY A 45 -0.36 8.46 19.25
N GLU A 46 -0.89 9.59 18.78
CA GLU A 46 -1.82 10.44 19.53
C GLU A 46 -3.17 9.74 19.79
N HIS A 47 -3.46 8.72 19.00
CA HIS A 47 -4.68 7.90 19.10
C HIS A 47 -4.43 6.54 19.76
N GLY A 48 -3.29 6.36 20.46
CA GLY A 48 -3.00 5.12 21.17
C GLY A 48 -2.54 3.96 20.28
N LEU A 49 -2.16 4.24 19.03
CA LEU A 49 -1.74 3.24 18.06
C LEU A 49 -0.30 3.48 17.56
N SER A 50 0.58 3.96 18.44
CA SER A 50 2.02 4.02 18.14
C SER A 50 2.59 2.60 17.99
N PRO A 51 3.71 2.43 17.28
CA PRO A 51 4.40 1.14 17.16
C PRO A 51 4.68 0.49 18.54
N GLU A 52 5.08 1.29 19.52
CA GLU A 52 5.39 0.83 20.88
C GLU A 52 4.11 0.37 21.60
N THR A 53 3.03 1.16 21.50
CA THR A 53 1.74 0.82 22.11
C THR A 53 1.16 -0.46 21.49
N VAL A 54 1.19 -0.56 20.18
CA VAL A 54 0.70 -1.73 19.45
C VAL A 54 1.54 -2.97 19.79
N ALA A 55 2.87 -2.85 19.86
CA ALA A 55 3.76 -3.94 20.27
C ALA A 55 3.54 -4.37 21.73
N ALA A 56 3.24 -3.42 22.62
CA ALA A 56 2.91 -3.74 24.03
C ALA A 56 1.56 -4.47 24.14
N LYS A 57 0.57 -4.11 23.34
CA LYS A 57 -0.76 -4.76 23.29
C LYS A 57 -0.71 -6.14 22.62
N ARG A 58 0.16 -6.30 21.61
CA ARG A 58 0.34 -7.53 20.85
C ARG A 58 1.84 -7.83 20.66
N PRO A 59 2.51 -8.43 21.65
CA PRO A 59 3.89 -8.87 21.50
C PRO A 59 4.06 -9.81 20.30
N GLY A 60 5.07 -9.58 19.49
CA GLY A 60 5.31 -10.31 18.26
C GLY A 60 4.65 -9.73 17.02
N ILE A 61 3.96 -8.60 17.11
CA ILE A 61 3.34 -7.97 15.94
C ILE A 61 4.39 -7.34 15.02
N VAL A 62 4.12 -7.36 13.72
CA VAL A 62 4.85 -6.56 12.73
C VAL A 62 4.04 -5.30 12.44
N TYR A 63 4.58 -4.14 12.79
CA TYR A 63 4.00 -2.84 12.51
C TYR A 63 4.57 -2.30 11.18
N VAL A 64 3.71 -1.97 10.24
CA VAL A 64 4.11 -1.36 8.95
C VAL A 64 3.54 0.05 8.88
N SER A 65 4.41 1.05 8.79
CA SER A 65 3.99 2.44 8.59
C SER A 65 4.45 2.98 7.24
N ALA A 66 3.52 3.54 6.47
CA ALA A 66 3.79 4.16 5.19
C ALA A 66 3.60 5.69 5.30
N HIS A 67 4.71 6.43 5.19
CA HIS A 67 4.69 7.88 5.25
C HIS A 67 4.88 8.53 3.87
N GLY A 68 4.42 9.75 3.71
CA GLY A 68 4.60 10.48 2.45
C GLY A 68 6.07 10.85 2.20
N VAL A 69 6.71 11.51 3.16
CA VAL A 69 8.07 12.04 2.97
C VAL A 69 9.11 11.17 3.63
N SER A 70 9.08 11.04 4.96
CA SER A 70 10.10 10.34 5.74
C SER A 70 9.56 10.02 7.13
N HIS A 71 10.24 9.11 7.84
CA HIS A 71 10.03 8.85 9.27
C HIS A 71 11.01 9.64 10.16
N HIS A 72 11.91 10.38 9.58
CA HIS A 72 12.97 11.12 10.27
C HIS A 72 13.28 12.45 9.58
N GLY A 73 13.87 13.38 10.33
CA GLY A 73 14.31 14.66 9.82
C GLY A 73 13.20 15.73 9.85
N ALA A 74 13.53 16.93 9.36
CA ALA A 74 12.68 18.11 9.45
C ALA A 74 11.31 18.00 8.74
N TRP A 75 11.14 17.01 7.87
CA TRP A 75 9.93 16.80 7.10
C TRP A 75 9.18 15.52 7.49
N ALA A 76 9.56 14.88 8.59
CA ALA A 76 8.94 13.63 9.04
C ALA A 76 7.42 13.77 9.25
N GLU A 77 6.99 14.93 9.77
CA GLU A 77 5.58 15.21 10.04
C GLU A 77 4.80 15.76 8.82
N ARG A 78 5.47 15.93 7.68
CA ARG A 78 4.78 16.39 6.47
C ARG A 78 4.05 15.23 5.80
N GLY A 79 2.75 15.46 5.54
CA GLY A 79 1.98 14.57 4.67
C GLY A 79 2.38 14.76 3.21
N ALA A 80 2.35 13.68 2.45
CA ALA A 80 2.44 13.73 0.99
C ALA A 80 1.61 12.61 0.40
N PHE A 81 1.15 12.84 -0.83
CA PHE A 81 0.61 11.83 -1.72
C PHE A 81 1.60 11.59 -2.86
N ASP A 82 1.37 10.55 -3.65
CA ASP A 82 2.23 10.22 -4.78
C ASP A 82 2.60 11.42 -5.66
N PRO A 83 1.64 12.28 -6.10
CA PRO A 83 1.98 13.45 -6.91
C PRO A 83 2.87 14.48 -6.22
N LEU A 84 2.96 14.48 -4.89
CA LEU A 84 3.87 15.37 -4.15
C LEU A 84 5.26 14.75 -3.99
N ALA A 85 5.36 13.44 -3.85
CA ALA A 85 6.64 12.74 -3.71
C ALA A 85 7.51 12.88 -4.97
N ILE A 86 6.91 12.88 -6.15
CA ILE A 86 7.59 12.99 -7.44
C ILE A 86 8.40 14.31 -7.56
N PRO A 87 7.80 15.50 -7.40
CA PRO A 87 8.57 16.74 -7.46
C PRO A 87 9.49 16.94 -6.26
N MET A 88 9.11 16.50 -5.06
CA MET A 88 9.93 16.62 -3.86
C MET A 88 11.28 15.90 -3.97
N THR A 89 11.36 14.86 -4.77
CA THR A 89 12.58 14.05 -5.01
C THR A 89 13.31 14.45 -6.29
N GLY A 90 12.81 15.44 -7.02
CA GLY A 90 13.40 15.90 -8.28
C GLY A 90 13.03 15.07 -9.50
N LEU A 91 12.28 13.98 -9.34
CA LEU A 91 11.92 13.09 -10.45
C LEU A 91 11.15 13.82 -11.56
N ALA A 92 10.31 14.78 -11.22
CA ALA A 92 9.58 15.59 -12.20
C ALA A 92 10.52 16.42 -13.11
N ALA A 93 11.66 16.89 -12.58
CA ALA A 93 12.66 17.59 -13.36
C ALA A 93 13.45 16.64 -14.27
N LEU A 94 13.67 15.40 -13.83
CA LEU A 94 14.32 14.38 -14.65
C LEU A 94 13.41 13.91 -15.79
N GLU A 95 12.11 13.77 -15.56
CA GLU A 95 11.12 13.47 -16.61
C GLU A 95 10.87 14.65 -17.56
N GLY A 96 10.97 15.88 -17.03
CA GLY A 96 10.91 17.13 -17.78
C GLY A 96 12.26 17.81 -17.90
N THR A 97 12.28 19.06 -17.49
CA THR A 97 13.48 19.87 -17.23
C THR A 97 13.22 20.67 -15.96
N LEU A 98 14.24 21.37 -15.44
CA LEU A 98 14.05 22.29 -14.31
C LEU A 98 13.03 23.37 -14.61
N ASP A 99 13.02 23.90 -15.83
CA ASP A 99 12.12 24.98 -16.26
C ASP A 99 10.74 24.47 -16.71
N ALA A 100 10.64 23.19 -17.09
CA ALA A 100 9.42 22.54 -17.53
C ALA A 100 9.31 21.12 -16.96
N PRO A 101 9.11 20.99 -15.64
CA PRO A 101 9.00 19.69 -15.00
C PRO A 101 7.76 18.95 -15.50
N ARG A 102 7.84 17.62 -15.57
CA ARG A 102 6.74 16.76 -16.03
C ARG A 102 6.54 15.61 -15.06
N TYR A 103 5.30 15.19 -14.91
CA TYR A 103 5.02 13.91 -14.25
C TYR A 103 5.37 12.74 -15.19
N PRO A 104 5.86 11.62 -14.61
CA PRO A 104 5.97 10.38 -15.35
C PRO A 104 4.62 9.97 -15.96
N PRO A 105 4.61 9.31 -17.11
CA PRO A 105 3.36 8.89 -17.79
C PRO A 105 2.57 7.82 -17.01
N TYR A 106 3.19 7.18 -16.05
CA TYR A 106 2.55 6.22 -15.14
C TYR A 106 2.16 6.92 -13.84
N GLY A 107 0.88 6.96 -13.54
CA GLY A 107 0.38 7.52 -12.28
C GLY A 107 0.53 6.55 -11.10
N LEU A 108 0.64 7.10 -9.88
CA LEU A 108 0.60 6.34 -8.62
C LEU A 108 1.70 5.28 -8.45
N LEU A 109 2.86 5.48 -9.08
CA LEU A 109 3.97 4.52 -9.02
C LEU A 109 4.51 4.36 -7.60
N ASN A 110 4.69 5.46 -6.86
CA ASN A 110 5.21 5.42 -5.50
C ASN A 110 4.23 4.74 -4.54
N ASP A 111 2.92 4.91 -4.73
CA ASP A 111 1.90 4.21 -3.97
C ASP A 111 2.03 2.69 -4.16
N VAL A 112 2.15 2.24 -5.42
CA VAL A 112 2.32 0.82 -5.74
C VAL A 112 3.63 0.27 -5.17
N ILE A 113 4.76 0.95 -5.39
CA ILE A 113 6.07 0.53 -4.90
C ILE A 113 6.09 0.50 -3.37
N SER A 114 5.47 1.49 -2.70
CA SER A 114 5.41 1.50 -1.23
C SER A 114 4.61 0.32 -0.68
N GLY A 115 3.53 -0.06 -1.33
CA GLY A 115 2.78 -1.27 -1.01
C GLY A 115 3.61 -2.54 -1.16
N ILE A 116 4.36 -2.66 -2.26
CA ILE A 116 5.26 -3.80 -2.49
C ILE A 116 6.37 -3.84 -1.43
N PHE A 117 7.04 -2.72 -1.16
CA PHE A 117 8.12 -2.69 -0.15
C PHE A 117 7.60 -2.90 1.27
N GLY A 118 6.42 -2.36 1.60
CA GLY A 118 5.76 -2.64 2.88
C GLY A 118 5.48 -4.13 3.05
N THR A 119 4.98 -4.78 2.02
CA THR A 119 4.71 -6.23 2.01
C THR A 119 5.99 -7.05 2.12
N LEU A 120 7.01 -6.75 1.33
CA LEU A 120 8.32 -7.42 1.42
C LEU A 120 8.96 -7.25 2.80
N GLY A 121 8.88 -6.04 3.35
CA GLY A 121 9.34 -5.75 4.71
C GLY A 121 8.57 -6.54 5.77
N ALA A 122 7.25 -6.65 5.62
CA ALA A 122 6.41 -7.45 6.51
C ALA A 122 6.80 -8.95 6.44
N TYR A 123 6.99 -9.52 5.26
CA TYR A 123 7.44 -10.91 5.11
C TYR A 123 8.83 -11.12 5.72
N ALA A 124 9.78 -10.24 5.46
CA ALA A 124 11.11 -10.32 6.07
C ALA A 124 11.03 -10.28 7.61
N ALA A 125 10.19 -9.39 8.16
CA ALA A 125 9.97 -9.29 9.60
C ALA A 125 9.27 -10.52 10.18
N LEU A 126 8.29 -11.11 9.49
CA LEU A 126 7.63 -12.35 9.91
C LEU A 126 8.60 -13.53 9.91
N ILE A 127 9.45 -13.67 8.90
CA ILE A 127 10.49 -14.71 8.85
C ILE A 127 11.49 -14.51 10.00
N ARG A 128 11.90 -13.27 10.24
CA ARG A 128 12.81 -12.96 11.34
C ARG A 128 12.18 -13.22 12.70
N ARG A 129 10.90 -12.84 12.88
CA ARG A 129 10.13 -13.15 14.09
C ARG A 129 10.07 -14.65 14.37
N ALA A 130 9.89 -15.46 13.33
CA ALA A 130 9.85 -16.93 13.50
C ALA A 130 11.17 -17.52 14.00
N ARG A 131 12.29 -16.85 13.73
CA ARG A 131 13.65 -17.30 14.11
C ARG A 131 14.11 -16.71 15.43
N GLU A 132 13.86 -15.43 15.65
CA GLU A 132 14.46 -14.62 16.72
C GLU A 132 13.42 -14.13 17.74
N GLY A 133 12.11 -14.27 17.44
CA GLY A 133 11.05 -13.65 18.24
C GLY A 133 10.99 -12.15 18.05
N GLY A 134 10.28 -11.46 18.96
CA GLY A 134 10.20 -9.99 19.01
C GLY A 134 9.15 -9.38 18.07
N SER A 135 8.95 -8.08 18.23
CA SER A 135 8.10 -7.24 17.37
C SER A 135 8.98 -6.41 16.45
N TYR A 136 8.46 -6.07 15.28
CA TYR A 136 9.23 -5.36 14.24
C TYR A 136 8.46 -4.16 13.72
N HIS A 137 9.17 -3.06 13.44
CA HIS A 137 8.62 -1.89 12.79
C HIS A 137 9.21 -1.73 11.38
N VAL A 138 8.40 -1.94 10.37
CA VAL A 138 8.72 -1.72 8.95
C VAL A 138 8.31 -0.30 8.57
N LYS A 139 9.25 0.48 8.06
CA LYS A 139 9.08 1.88 7.69
C LYS A 139 9.24 2.04 6.18
N VAL A 140 8.20 2.55 5.52
CA VAL A 140 8.19 2.85 4.08
C VAL A 140 7.80 4.30 3.86
N SER A 141 8.34 4.94 2.83
CA SER A 141 7.88 6.28 2.44
C SER A 141 7.85 6.46 0.93
N LEU A 142 6.91 7.27 0.45
CA LEU A 142 6.74 7.54 -0.97
C LEU A 142 7.98 8.21 -1.57
N CYS A 143 8.55 9.20 -0.88
CA CYS A 143 9.78 9.85 -1.35
C CYS A 143 10.96 8.87 -1.44
N ARG A 144 11.07 7.91 -0.50
CA ARG A 144 12.13 6.89 -0.57
C ARG A 144 11.92 5.95 -1.76
N CYS A 145 10.66 5.59 -2.05
CA CYS A 145 10.30 4.80 -3.23
C CYS A 145 10.68 5.54 -4.53
N SER A 146 10.35 6.83 -4.60
CA SER A 146 10.72 7.70 -5.74
C SER A 146 12.23 7.77 -5.93
N MET A 147 12.98 7.97 -4.85
CA MET A 147 14.45 7.98 -4.89
C MET A 147 15.02 6.63 -5.31
N TRP A 148 14.49 5.53 -4.79
CA TRP A 148 14.91 4.19 -5.18
C TRP A 148 14.68 3.94 -6.67
N TYR A 149 13.50 4.30 -7.18
CA TYR A 149 13.20 4.21 -8.60
C TYR A 149 14.24 4.96 -9.45
N GLY A 150 14.61 6.17 -9.05
CA GLY A 150 15.65 6.95 -9.71
C GLY A 150 17.03 6.26 -9.75
N THR A 151 17.33 5.34 -8.81
CA THR A 151 18.61 4.59 -8.81
C THR A 151 18.66 3.49 -9.87
N LEU A 152 17.56 3.14 -10.50
CA LEU A 152 17.52 2.16 -11.58
C LEU A 152 18.12 2.69 -12.88
N GLY A 153 18.36 4.01 -12.95
CA GLY A 153 18.88 4.70 -14.10
C GLY A 153 17.80 5.29 -14.98
N PHE A 154 18.21 6.09 -15.93
CA PHE A 154 17.34 6.77 -16.89
C PHE A 154 17.81 6.41 -18.30
N LEU A 155 16.87 6.20 -19.19
CA LEU A 155 17.12 6.01 -20.62
C LEU A 155 17.14 7.37 -21.30
N ASP A 156 17.94 7.50 -22.34
CA ASP A 156 17.85 8.67 -23.21
C ASP A 156 16.49 8.74 -23.89
N ARG A 157 15.94 9.94 -24.01
CA ARG A 157 14.58 10.13 -24.56
C ARG A 157 14.45 9.63 -26.01
N GLY A 158 15.55 9.61 -26.76
CA GLY A 158 15.61 9.03 -28.10
C GLY A 158 15.33 7.53 -28.09
N ASP A 159 15.85 6.84 -27.07
CA ASP A 159 15.75 5.38 -26.94
C ASP A 159 14.37 4.90 -26.51
N THR A 160 13.52 5.80 -25.98
CA THR A 160 12.17 5.46 -25.52
C THR A 160 11.09 5.57 -26.63
N LYS A 161 11.44 6.09 -27.80
CA LYS A 161 10.52 6.12 -28.95
C LYS A 161 10.42 4.74 -29.58
N ARG A 162 9.36 4.05 -29.30
CA ARG A 162 9.07 2.68 -29.74
C ARG A 162 7.70 2.61 -30.39
N ASP A 163 7.65 2.61 -31.73
CA ASP A 163 6.41 2.73 -32.52
C ASP A 163 6.04 1.42 -33.24
N GLY A 164 6.82 0.35 -33.07
CA GLY A 164 6.56 -0.94 -33.72
C GLY A 164 5.38 -1.71 -33.12
N GLU A 165 4.76 -2.57 -33.91
CA GLU A 165 3.67 -3.47 -33.49
C GLU A 165 4.03 -4.28 -32.22
N GLN A 166 5.31 -4.67 -32.07
CA GLN A 166 5.81 -5.40 -30.92
C GLN A 166 5.73 -4.61 -29.60
N TYR A 167 5.51 -3.30 -29.66
CA TYR A 167 5.36 -2.44 -28.47
C TYR A 167 3.92 -2.06 -28.18
N LYS A 168 2.96 -2.53 -28.97
CA LYS A 168 1.56 -2.35 -28.66
C LYS A 168 1.19 -3.08 -27.38
N LEU A 169 0.38 -2.44 -26.56
CA LEU A 169 -0.19 -3.09 -25.38
C LEU A 169 -1.06 -4.27 -25.83
N ILE A 170 -0.82 -5.41 -25.24
CA ILE A 170 -1.70 -6.58 -25.37
C ILE A 170 -2.88 -6.36 -24.44
N ASP A 171 -4.09 -6.63 -24.92
CA ASP A 171 -5.28 -6.57 -24.08
C ASP A 171 -5.15 -7.60 -22.96
N PRO A 172 -5.29 -7.17 -21.69
CA PRO A 172 -5.18 -8.08 -20.58
C PRO A 172 -6.38 -9.03 -20.50
N ASP A 173 -6.15 -10.23 -19.98
CA ASP A 173 -7.26 -11.07 -19.56
C ASP A 173 -8.12 -10.33 -18.54
N MET A 174 -9.44 -10.45 -18.67
CA MET A 174 -10.37 -9.72 -17.83
C MET A 174 -11.04 -10.65 -16.82
N PHE A 175 -11.17 -10.15 -15.60
CA PHE A 175 -12.00 -10.74 -14.56
C PHE A 175 -13.31 -9.95 -14.46
N GLU A 176 -14.42 -10.66 -14.46
CA GLU A 176 -15.76 -10.07 -14.33
C GLU A 176 -16.53 -10.74 -13.18
N ALA A 177 -17.26 -9.95 -12.42
CA ALA A 177 -18.11 -10.44 -11.35
C ALA A 177 -19.29 -9.50 -11.08
N GLU A 178 -20.45 -10.07 -10.80
CA GLU A 178 -21.58 -9.31 -10.26
C GLU A 178 -21.33 -8.94 -8.81
N THR A 179 -21.60 -7.69 -8.45
CA THR A 179 -21.39 -7.18 -7.09
C THR A 179 -22.57 -6.31 -6.65
N PRO A 180 -22.74 -6.05 -5.36
CA PRO A 180 -23.75 -5.09 -4.88
C PRO A 180 -23.61 -3.67 -5.44
N LEU A 181 -22.44 -3.35 -6.04
CA LEU A 181 -22.17 -2.06 -6.69
C LEU A 181 -22.35 -2.12 -8.21
N GLY A 182 -22.83 -3.24 -8.74
CA GLY A 182 -22.97 -3.52 -10.17
C GLY A 182 -21.86 -4.41 -10.73
N LEU A 183 -21.81 -4.57 -12.03
CA LEU A 183 -20.81 -5.38 -12.72
C LEU A 183 -19.41 -4.79 -12.49
N LEU A 184 -18.55 -5.59 -11.86
CA LEU A 184 -17.12 -5.32 -11.75
C LEU A 184 -16.41 -5.93 -12.95
N ARG A 185 -15.68 -5.11 -13.71
CA ARG A 185 -14.78 -5.57 -14.76
C ARG A 185 -13.39 -4.99 -14.54
N ARG A 186 -12.36 -5.84 -14.50
CA ARG A 186 -10.98 -5.44 -14.24
C ARG A 186 -9.99 -6.41 -14.90
N PRO A 187 -8.73 -6.01 -15.12
CA PRO A 187 -7.70 -6.95 -15.50
C PRO A 187 -7.60 -8.10 -14.48
N ALA A 188 -7.48 -9.32 -14.97
CA ALA A 188 -7.21 -10.49 -14.17
C ALA A 188 -5.87 -10.35 -13.41
N PRO A 189 -5.64 -11.12 -12.34
CA PRO A 189 -4.33 -11.16 -11.71
C PRO A 189 -3.25 -11.56 -12.72
N CYS A 190 -2.15 -10.83 -12.72
CA CYS A 190 -1.03 -11.10 -13.63
C CYS A 190 -0.13 -12.25 -13.14
N VAL A 191 -0.40 -12.81 -11.95
CA VAL A 191 0.35 -13.92 -11.37
C VAL A 191 -0.62 -15.03 -11.00
N GLU A 192 -0.36 -16.23 -11.48
CA GLU A 192 -1.06 -17.44 -11.11
C GLU A 192 -0.11 -18.38 -10.36
N PHE A 193 -0.63 -19.02 -9.31
CA PHE A 193 0.10 -20.03 -8.54
C PHE A 193 -0.48 -21.42 -8.83
N SER A 194 0.39 -22.38 -9.10
CA SER A 194 -0.03 -23.76 -9.41
C SER A 194 -0.73 -24.43 -8.22
N GLU A 195 -0.18 -24.24 -7.01
CA GLU A 195 -0.62 -24.93 -5.80
C GLU A 195 -1.62 -24.12 -4.98
N THR A 196 -1.43 -22.78 -4.92
CA THR A 196 -2.29 -21.87 -4.17
C THR A 196 -3.01 -20.92 -5.11
N LYS A 197 -4.07 -21.40 -5.75
CA LYS A 197 -4.87 -20.58 -6.66
C LYS A 197 -5.50 -19.40 -5.92
N GLY A 198 -5.56 -18.26 -6.60
CA GLY A 198 -6.27 -17.10 -6.09
C GLY A 198 -7.74 -17.45 -5.81
N TYR A 199 -8.22 -17.04 -4.64
CA TYR A 199 -9.61 -17.23 -4.24
C TYR A 199 -10.23 -15.90 -3.81
N TRP A 200 -11.44 -15.68 -4.26
CA TRP A 200 -12.22 -14.49 -3.92
C TRP A 200 -13.56 -14.91 -3.34
N ALA A 201 -13.84 -14.44 -2.12
CA ALA A 201 -15.15 -14.65 -1.53
C ALA A 201 -16.23 -13.87 -2.29
N ASP A 202 -17.41 -14.44 -2.42
CA ASP A 202 -18.59 -13.78 -2.97
C ASP A 202 -19.32 -12.96 -1.87
N PRO A 203 -19.75 -11.73 -2.16
CA PRO A 203 -19.38 -10.92 -3.30
C PRO A 203 -17.94 -10.41 -3.23
N VAL A 204 -17.26 -10.36 -4.37
CA VAL A 204 -15.84 -9.95 -4.47
C VAL A 204 -15.60 -8.49 -4.12
N LEU A 205 -16.63 -7.66 -4.19
CA LEU A 205 -16.60 -6.26 -3.80
C LEU A 205 -17.84 -5.94 -2.95
N ARG A 206 -17.62 -5.23 -1.83
CA ARG A 206 -18.66 -4.85 -0.89
C ARG A 206 -18.66 -3.34 -0.66
N TYR A 207 -19.73 -2.82 -0.08
CA TYR A 207 -19.75 -1.43 0.38
C TYR A 207 -18.73 -1.22 1.50
N ARG A 208 -18.09 -0.06 1.50
CA ARG A 208 -17.19 0.34 2.58
C ARG A 208 -17.92 0.31 3.93
N GLY A 209 -17.25 -0.28 4.93
CA GLY A 209 -17.78 -0.34 6.29
C GLY A 209 -18.97 -1.27 6.47
N SER A 210 -19.29 -2.12 5.48
CA SER A 210 -20.43 -3.04 5.57
C SER A 210 -20.16 -4.29 6.42
N ASP A 211 -18.90 -4.57 6.72
CA ASP A 211 -18.53 -5.69 7.57
C ASP A 211 -18.46 -5.28 9.05
N LYS A 212 -18.65 -6.24 9.93
CA LYS A 212 -18.37 -6.04 11.36
C LYS A 212 -16.87 -6.06 11.61
N PRO A 213 -16.36 -5.29 12.59
CA PRO A 213 -14.95 -5.26 12.97
C PRO A 213 -14.57 -6.52 13.79
N GLU A 214 -14.54 -7.66 13.14
CA GLU A 214 -14.24 -8.97 13.73
C GLU A 214 -13.52 -9.86 12.72
N TRP A 215 -12.66 -10.77 13.20
CA TRP A 215 -12.04 -11.76 12.34
C TRP A 215 -13.06 -12.83 11.89
N ARG A 216 -12.83 -13.40 10.72
CA ARG A 216 -13.56 -14.63 10.32
C ARG A 216 -13.10 -15.78 11.23
N LYS A 217 -14.06 -16.52 11.71
CA LYS A 217 -13.84 -17.81 12.38
C LYS A 217 -13.64 -18.89 11.34
#